data_268f3adec67d387c7fde8eef721a0ca7
#
_entry.id   268f3adec67d387c7fde8eef721a0ca7
#
_cell.length_a   1.000
_cell.length_b   1.000
_cell.length_c   1.000
_cell.angle_alpha   90.00
_cell.angle_beta   90.00
_cell.angle_gamma   90.00
#
_symmetry.space_group_name_H-M   'P 1'
#
loop_
_entity.id
_entity.type
_entity.pdbx_description
1 polymer ?
#
loop_
_entity_poly.entity_id
_entity_poly.type
_entity_poly.pdbx_seq_one_letter_code
_entity_poly.pdbx_strand_id
1 'polypeptide(L)'
;MLNISNIKSKSPFKSQTQTVTHPISIIDSIERYITNIFENEMAQSGSILVSYNPFVIKKIAGYLSGKIKMPASIGIAGETASGKSTITMDLIDTIESFATEFNIKDAITRVNTDDYYYDRSEMVKTAGSFAEFAKNYDLDVPQALELELMHKHIKELLSGKTTYLPKYDMSGTAIRHDNYTLAKPSKVIISEGLFTLTDKVRDAFDFKIYVDIAEDIKKERFFIRANERGLGDSAEHIYKNANEKAEVYIRPCQAKADIVLSGSADRIKYKNFLNKIIGIIQELYL
;
A
#
# COMPACT_ATOMS: atom_id res chain seq x y z
N MET A 1 17.77 1.74 -20.90
CA MET A 1 18.54 0.48 -20.79
C MET A 1 19.83 0.83 -20.08
N LEU A 2 19.95 0.51 -18.81
CA LEU A 2 21.21 0.63 -18.09
C LEU A 2 22.07 -0.58 -18.47
N ASN A 3 23.24 -0.30 -19.00
CA ASN A 3 24.16 -1.29 -19.57
C ASN A 3 24.95 -1.96 -18.43
N ILE A 4 24.63 -3.22 -18.16
CA ILE A 4 25.18 -4.01 -17.03
C ILE A 4 26.66 -4.39 -17.20
N SER A 5 27.30 -4.00 -18.32
CA SER A 5 28.67 -4.45 -18.65
C SER A 5 29.82 -3.75 -17.91
N ASN A 6 29.56 -2.70 -17.10
CA ASN A 6 30.64 -1.90 -16.48
C ASN A 6 30.68 -1.96 -14.94
N ILE A 7 30.02 -2.93 -14.29
CA ILE A 7 30.16 -3.10 -12.84
C ILE A 7 31.34 -4.05 -12.56
N LYS A 8 32.55 -3.55 -12.64
CA LYS A 8 33.73 -4.18 -12.04
C LYS A 8 34.11 -3.46 -10.75
N SER A 9 34.06 -4.22 -9.67
CA SER A 9 34.86 -4.07 -8.45
C SER A 9 34.66 -2.85 -7.56
N LYS A 10 33.63 -2.88 -6.71
CA LYS A 10 33.73 -2.48 -5.30
C LYS A 10 32.58 -3.12 -4.54
N SER A 11 32.64 -4.44 -4.35
CA SER A 11 31.73 -5.17 -3.46
C SER A 11 32.41 -5.33 -2.10
N PRO A 12 31.74 -5.05 -0.98
CA PRO A 12 32.21 -5.42 0.36
C PRO A 12 32.24 -6.93 0.58
N PHE A 13 31.87 -7.73 -0.42
CA PHE A 13 31.94 -9.22 -0.41
C PHE A 13 33.32 -9.75 -0.82
N LYS A 14 34.45 -9.14 -0.38
CA LYS A 14 35.75 -9.73 -0.53
C LYS A 14 35.94 -10.91 0.43
N SER A 15 35.83 -12.09 -0.15
CA SER A 15 36.51 -13.37 0.13
C SER A 15 37.14 -13.58 1.52
N GLN A 16 36.59 -14.53 2.26
CA GLN A 16 37.41 -15.51 3.01
C GLN A 16 37.32 -16.87 2.30
N THR A 17 38.48 -17.43 2.06
CA THR A 17 38.78 -18.59 1.24
C THR A 17 38.31 -19.90 1.83
N GLN A 18 37.91 -20.80 0.92
CA GLN A 18 37.95 -22.24 0.91
C GLN A 18 36.73 -22.99 1.44
N THR A 19 35.84 -23.24 0.53
CA THR A 19 35.26 -24.55 0.19
C THR A 19 34.57 -24.40 -1.17
N VAL A 20 34.57 -25.39 -2.03
CA VAL A 20 33.93 -25.34 -3.37
C VAL A 20 32.44 -25.03 -3.20
N THR A 21 32.13 -23.77 -3.23
CA THR A 21 30.75 -23.24 -3.24
C THR A 21 30.53 -22.67 -4.61
N HIS A 22 29.50 -23.15 -5.30
CA HIS A 22 28.97 -22.47 -6.48
C HIS A 22 28.87 -20.96 -6.19
N PRO A 23 29.27 -20.09 -7.11
CA PRO A 23 29.17 -18.66 -6.88
C PRO A 23 27.72 -18.32 -6.52
N ILE A 24 27.50 -17.73 -5.34
CA ILE A 24 26.18 -17.31 -4.88
C ILE A 24 25.66 -16.34 -5.92
N SER A 25 24.46 -16.60 -6.45
CA SER A 25 23.87 -15.69 -7.44
C SER A 25 23.59 -14.33 -6.79
N ILE A 26 23.59 -13.27 -7.57
CA ILE A 26 23.29 -11.92 -7.09
C ILE A 26 21.90 -11.89 -6.41
N ILE A 27 20.96 -12.67 -6.94
CA ILE A 27 19.62 -12.81 -6.38
C ILE A 27 19.67 -13.45 -5.00
N ASP A 28 20.43 -14.54 -4.82
CA ASP A 28 20.52 -15.21 -3.52
C ASP A 28 21.16 -14.31 -2.46
N SER A 29 22.08 -13.42 -2.88
CA SER A 29 22.66 -12.41 -2.00
C SER A 29 21.64 -11.36 -1.57
N ILE A 30 20.82 -10.88 -2.51
CA ILE A 30 19.72 -9.94 -2.24
C ILE A 30 18.68 -10.60 -1.33
N GLU A 31 18.26 -11.83 -1.63
CA GLU A 31 17.30 -12.59 -0.82
C GLU A 31 17.79 -12.72 0.63
N ARG A 32 19.04 -13.09 0.84
CA ARG A 32 19.65 -13.19 2.17
C ARG A 32 19.65 -11.85 2.90
N TYR A 33 20.01 -10.77 2.22
CA TYR A 33 20.06 -9.45 2.83
C TYR A 33 18.66 -8.98 3.25
N ILE A 34 17.66 -9.14 2.39
CA ILE A 34 16.28 -8.80 2.72
C ILE A 34 15.76 -9.67 3.86
N THR A 35 16.04 -10.97 3.85
CA THR A 35 15.67 -11.88 4.95
C THR A 35 16.21 -11.36 6.27
N ASN A 36 17.49 -11.00 6.34
CA ASN A 36 18.10 -10.46 7.55
C ASN A 36 17.43 -9.15 8.01
N ILE A 37 17.04 -8.26 7.08
CA ILE A 37 16.31 -7.02 7.44
C ILE A 37 14.97 -7.38 8.09
N PHE A 38 14.21 -8.31 7.50
CA PHE A 38 12.89 -8.69 7.98
C PHE A 38 12.98 -9.43 9.33
N GLU A 39 13.88 -10.39 9.48
CA GLU A 39 14.09 -11.12 10.71
C GLU A 39 14.57 -10.23 11.85
N ASN A 40 15.53 -9.34 11.58
CA ASN A 40 16.01 -8.37 12.57
C ASN A 40 14.91 -7.39 12.98
N GLU A 41 14.04 -6.98 12.08
CA GLU A 41 12.90 -6.12 12.39
C GLU A 41 11.89 -6.84 13.28
N MET A 42 11.53 -8.09 12.93
CA MET A 42 10.58 -8.90 13.72
C MET A 42 11.10 -9.25 15.12
N ALA A 43 12.41 -9.34 15.30
CA ALA A 43 13.01 -9.60 16.60
C ALA A 43 13.00 -8.41 17.57
N GLN A 44 12.65 -7.20 17.08
CA GLN A 44 12.64 -6.00 17.91
C GLN A 44 11.33 -5.83 18.68
N SER A 45 11.42 -5.29 19.90
CA SER A 45 10.25 -4.83 20.64
C SER A 45 9.58 -3.66 19.88
N GLY A 46 8.26 -3.74 19.66
CA GLY A 46 7.53 -2.74 18.88
C GLY A 46 7.91 -2.76 17.40
N SER A 47 8.14 -3.96 16.87
CA SER A 47 8.36 -4.19 15.44
C SER A 47 7.25 -3.57 14.59
N ILE A 48 7.63 -3.04 13.45
CA ILE A 48 6.66 -2.62 12.43
C ILE A 48 6.11 -3.81 11.65
N LEU A 49 6.82 -4.94 11.63
CA LEU A 49 6.39 -6.18 10.99
C LEU A 49 5.62 -7.04 11.98
N VAL A 50 4.35 -7.33 11.69
CA VAL A 50 3.54 -8.30 12.42
C VAL A 50 3.77 -9.69 11.85
N SER A 51 3.76 -9.82 10.53
CA SER A 51 4.08 -11.06 9.81
C SER A 51 4.40 -10.78 8.35
N TYR A 52 5.01 -11.75 7.68
CA TYR A 52 5.20 -11.72 6.23
C TYR A 52 5.20 -13.13 5.63
N ASN A 53 4.81 -13.22 4.37
CA ASN A 53 4.95 -14.44 3.58
C ASN A 53 6.40 -14.53 3.05
N PRO A 54 7.16 -15.58 3.33
CA PRO A 54 8.55 -15.70 2.86
C PRO A 54 8.74 -15.55 1.35
N PHE A 55 7.72 -15.87 0.55
CA PHE A 55 7.77 -15.66 -0.91
C PHE A 55 7.88 -14.18 -1.33
N VAL A 56 7.49 -13.23 -0.45
CA VAL A 56 7.64 -11.80 -0.74
C VAL A 56 9.10 -11.41 -0.90
N ILE A 57 10.01 -12.03 -0.13
CA ILE A 57 11.46 -11.79 -0.21
C ILE A 57 11.99 -12.09 -1.63
N LYS A 58 11.60 -13.26 -2.17
CA LYS A 58 11.99 -13.64 -3.56
C LYS A 58 11.43 -12.67 -4.59
N LYS A 59 10.21 -12.17 -4.37
CA LYS A 59 9.57 -11.21 -5.24
C LYS A 59 10.31 -9.85 -5.22
N ILE A 60 10.61 -9.34 -4.02
CA ILE A 60 11.40 -8.11 -3.85
C ILE A 60 12.78 -8.28 -4.53
N ALA A 61 13.49 -9.37 -4.23
CA ALA A 61 14.79 -9.66 -4.85
C ALA A 61 14.70 -9.76 -6.39
N GLY A 62 13.61 -10.35 -6.90
CA GLY A 62 13.35 -10.42 -8.33
C GLY A 62 13.24 -9.04 -9.00
N TYR A 63 12.53 -8.10 -8.39
CA TYR A 63 12.43 -6.72 -8.87
C TYR A 63 13.75 -5.96 -8.73
N LEU A 64 14.40 -6.05 -7.57
CA LEU A 64 15.66 -5.36 -7.30
C LEU A 64 16.79 -5.85 -8.21
N SER A 65 16.85 -7.14 -8.53
CA SER A 65 17.83 -7.69 -9.47
C SER A 65 17.52 -7.44 -10.96
N GLY A 66 16.35 -6.89 -11.26
CA GLY A 66 15.86 -6.72 -12.62
C GLY A 66 15.42 -8.02 -13.32
N LYS A 67 15.36 -9.15 -12.59
CA LYS A 67 14.82 -10.42 -13.09
C LYS A 67 13.31 -10.30 -13.37
N ILE A 68 12.59 -9.61 -12.49
CA ILE A 68 11.21 -9.22 -12.72
C ILE A 68 11.24 -7.78 -13.23
N LYS A 69 10.54 -7.54 -14.35
CA LYS A 69 10.51 -6.22 -14.99
C LYS A 69 9.48 -5.31 -14.35
N MET A 70 9.82 -4.03 -14.20
CA MET A 70 8.83 -2.99 -13.88
C MET A 70 7.78 -2.88 -15.00
N PRO A 71 6.57 -2.42 -14.70
CA PRO A 71 6.13 -1.83 -13.45
C PRO A 71 5.80 -2.86 -12.36
N ALA A 72 5.88 -2.43 -11.11
CA ALA A 72 5.39 -3.15 -9.93
C ALA A 72 4.09 -2.52 -9.42
N SER A 73 3.22 -3.30 -8.80
CA SER A 73 1.99 -2.82 -8.17
C SER A 73 1.93 -3.18 -6.68
N ILE A 74 1.51 -2.21 -5.86
CA ILE A 74 1.40 -2.34 -4.41
C ILE A 74 -0.02 -2.01 -3.99
N GLY A 75 -0.71 -2.96 -3.36
CA GLY A 75 -2.01 -2.76 -2.73
C GLY A 75 -1.89 -2.72 -1.21
N ILE A 76 -2.44 -1.68 -0.59
CA ILE A 76 -2.39 -1.47 0.86
C ILE A 76 -3.82 -1.44 1.41
N ALA A 77 -4.16 -2.40 2.25
CA ALA A 77 -5.46 -2.46 2.94
C ALA A 77 -5.29 -2.38 4.46
N GLY A 78 -6.39 -2.15 5.14
CA GLY A 78 -6.49 -2.11 6.59
C GLY A 78 -7.76 -1.40 7.01
N GLU A 79 -8.14 -1.57 8.26
CA GLU A 79 -9.37 -0.98 8.81
C GLU A 79 -9.31 0.56 8.82
N THR A 80 -10.47 1.18 9.03
CA THR A 80 -10.50 2.63 9.30
C THR A 80 -9.61 2.95 10.50
N ALA A 81 -8.94 4.10 10.46
CA ALA A 81 -7.99 4.54 11.49
C ALA A 81 -6.76 3.62 11.72
N SER A 82 -6.53 2.59 10.91
CA SER A 82 -5.36 1.70 11.04
C SER A 82 -4.02 2.37 10.74
N GLY A 83 -4.00 3.53 10.10
CA GLY A 83 -2.76 4.22 9.70
C GLY A 83 -2.29 3.88 8.28
N LYS A 84 -3.08 3.14 7.48
CA LYS A 84 -2.72 2.77 6.10
C LYS A 84 -2.32 3.97 5.24
N SER A 85 -3.06 5.08 5.30
CA SER A 85 -2.75 6.28 4.48
C SER A 85 -1.43 6.92 4.89
N THR A 86 -1.10 6.93 6.19
CA THR A 86 0.20 7.42 6.68
C THR A 86 1.35 6.56 6.15
N ILE A 87 1.22 5.23 6.23
CA ILE A 87 2.22 4.28 5.72
C ILE A 87 2.37 4.42 4.20
N THR A 88 1.25 4.58 3.49
CA THR A 88 1.25 4.80 2.04
C THR A 88 2.00 6.06 1.66
N MET A 89 1.77 7.16 2.36
CA MET A 89 2.48 8.42 2.10
C MET A 89 3.97 8.29 2.40
N ASP A 90 4.36 7.65 3.51
CA ASP A 90 5.77 7.42 3.83
C ASP A 90 6.47 6.55 2.78
N LEU A 91 5.77 5.56 2.22
CA LEU A 91 6.27 4.74 1.12
C LEU A 91 6.44 5.57 -0.17
N ILE A 92 5.45 6.38 -0.52
CA ILE A 92 5.50 7.29 -1.67
C ILE A 92 6.67 8.26 -1.53
N ASP A 93 6.76 8.96 -0.40
CA ASP A 93 7.83 9.93 -0.13
C ASP A 93 9.23 9.29 -0.26
N THR A 94 9.37 8.06 0.23
CA THR A 94 10.64 7.33 0.18
C THR A 94 11.02 6.96 -1.26
N ILE A 95 10.06 6.45 -2.05
CA ILE A 95 10.29 6.10 -3.47
C ILE A 95 10.55 7.36 -4.30
N GLU A 96 9.83 8.46 -4.08
CA GLU A 96 10.03 9.71 -4.80
C GLU A 96 11.38 10.36 -4.48
N SER A 97 11.80 10.30 -3.21
CA SER A 97 13.13 10.78 -2.81
C SER A 97 14.23 9.99 -3.51
N PHE A 98 14.12 8.66 -3.54
CA PHE A 98 15.04 7.80 -4.30
C PHE A 98 15.00 8.11 -5.80
N ALA A 99 13.79 8.23 -6.37
CA ALA A 99 13.63 8.54 -7.79
C ALA A 99 14.26 9.88 -8.17
N THR A 100 14.17 10.87 -7.30
CA THR A 100 14.81 12.18 -7.48
C THR A 100 16.33 12.08 -7.45
N GLU A 101 16.90 11.37 -6.48
CA GLU A 101 18.34 11.14 -6.34
C GLU A 101 18.93 10.46 -7.58
N PHE A 102 18.20 9.49 -8.15
CA PHE A 102 18.65 8.71 -9.32
C PHE A 102 18.09 9.21 -10.66
N ASN A 103 17.44 10.38 -10.68
CA ASN A 103 16.85 10.97 -11.89
C ASN A 103 15.88 10.01 -12.63
N ILE A 104 15.09 9.25 -11.88
CA ILE A 104 14.08 8.34 -12.40
C ILE A 104 12.77 9.11 -12.63
N LYS A 105 12.34 9.18 -13.89
CA LYS A 105 11.06 9.81 -14.27
C LYS A 105 9.89 8.81 -14.10
N ASP A 106 8.70 9.37 -13.91
CA ASP A 106 7.46 8.62 -13.81
C ASP A 106 7.58 7.48 -12.78
N ALA A 107 8.03 7.82 -11.57
CA ALA A 107 8.32 6.84 -10.53
C ALA A 107 7.04 6.19 -9.98
N ILE A 108 6.01 6.99 -9.69
CA ILE A 108 4.80 6.52 -9.01
C ILE A 108 3.53 7.02 -9.72
N THR A 109 2.52 6.14 -9.76
CA THR A 109 1.12 6.50 -9.99
C THR A 109 0.29 6.00 -8.81
N ARG A 110 -0.42 6.92 -8.15
CA ARG A 110 -1.36 6.57 -7.08
C ARG A 110 -2.76 6.37 -7.65
N VAL A 111 -3.40 5.26 -7.24
CA VAL A 111 -4.79 4.94 -7.51
C VAL A 111 -5.51 4.85 -6.17
N ASN A 112 -6.27 5.89 -5.80
CA ASN A 112 -6.96 5.94 -4.52
C ASN A 112 -8.26 5.14 -4.61
N THR A 113 -8.45 4.16 -3.73
CA THR A 113 -9.66 3.32 -3.71
C THR A 113 -10.92 4.14 -3.42
N ASP A 114 -10.81 5.19 -2.59
CA ASP A 114 -11.96 6.00 -2.20
C ASP A 114 -12.52 6.83 -3.39
N ASP A 115 -11.75 7.02 -4.47
CA ASP A 115 -12.23 7.68 -5.68
C ASP A 115 -13.23 6.81 -6.48
N TYR A 116 -13.37 5.54 -6.13
CA TYR A 116 -14.25 4.58 -6.82
C TYR A 116 -15.62 4.39 -6.16
N TYR A 117 -15.96 5.15 -5.11
CA TYR A 117 -17.34 5.17 -4.61
C TYR A 117 -18.32 5.57 -5.70
N TYR A 118 -19.49 4.93 -5.73
CA TYR A 118 -20.58 5.35 -6.59
C TYR A 118 -21.10 6.73 -6.19
N ASP A 119 -21.50 7.55 -7.17
CA ASP A 119 -22.21 8.80 -6.89
C ASP A 119 -23.49 8.50 -6.11
N ARG A 120 -23.65 9.17 -4.97
CA ARG A 120 -24.83 9.09 -4.10
C ARG A 120 -25.33 10.50 -3.72
N SER A 121 -24.90 11.51 -4.46
CA SER A 121 -25.22 12.91 -4.16
C SER A 121 -26.71 13.19 -4.10
N GLU A 122 -27.51 12.62 -5.00
CA GLU A 122 -28.97 12.76 -4.99
C GLU A 122 -29.61 12.07 -3.75
N MET A 123 -29.04 10.95 -3.29
CA MET A 123 -29.51 10.30 -2.07
C MET A 123 -29.19 11.16 -0.83
N VAL A 124 -28.02 11.80 -0.79
CA VAL A 124 -27.64 12.73 0.29
C VAL A 124 -28.56 13.95 0.30
N LYS A 125 -28.86 14.53 -0.86
CA LYS A 125 -29.82 15.66 -0.98
C LYS A 125 -31.20 15.27 -0.50
N THR A 126 -31.69 14.08 -0.87
CA THR A 126 -33.01 13.57 -0.45
C THR A 126 -33.06 13.33 1.05
N ALA A 127 -31.98 12.83 1.65
CA ALA A 127 -31.88 12.62 3.10
C ALA A 127 -31.73 13.93 3.88
N GLY A 128 -31.41 15.04 3.22
CA GLY A 128 -31.21 16.37 3.82
C GLY A 128 -29.82 16.58 4.41
N SER A 129 -29.06 15.53 4.69
CA SER A 129 -27.66 15.60 5.12
C SER A 129 -26.94 14.27 4.89
N PHE A 130 -25.59 14.33 4.85
CA PHE A 130 -24.77 13.12 4.79
C PHE A 130 -24.96 12.24 6.03
N ALA A 131 -25.13 12.81 7.20
CA ALA A 131 -25.36 12.07 8.44
C ALA A 131 -26.66 11.25 8.38
N GLU A 132 -27.75 11.83 7.88
CA GLU A 132 -29.02 11.11 7.70
C GLU A 132 -28.95 10.04 6.60
N PHE A 133 -28.24 10.33 5.50
CA PHE A 133 -27.97 9.35 4.46
C PHE A 133 -27.17 8.16 5.01
N ALA A 134 -26.10 8.40 5.76
CA ALA A 134 -25.22 7.37 6.30
C ALA A 134 -25.89 6.46 7.35
N LYS A 135 -27.02 6.87 7.95
CA LYS A 135 -27.81 5.98 8.82
C LYS A 135 -28.52 4.86 8.06
N ASN A 136 -28.82 5.10 6.79
CA ASN A 136 -29.65 4.20 5.98
C ASN A 136 -28.87 3.59 4.81
N TYR A 137 -27.65 4.05 4.54
CA TYR A 137 -26.82 3.56 3.45
C TYR A 137 -25.43 3.18 3.95
N ASP A 138 -25.04 1.94 3.67
CA ASP A 138 -23.77 1.39 4.10
C ASP A 138 -22.67 1.72 3.07
N LEU A 139 -21.73 2.54 3.49
CA LEU A 139 -20.54 2.88 2.70
C LEU A 139 -19.36 1.93 2.97
N ASP A 140 -19.38 1.21 4.09
CA ASP A 140 -18.30 0.31 4.51
C ASP A 140 -18.47 -1.12 3.97
N VAL A 141 -18.96 -1.22 2.73
CA VAL A 141 -19.14 -2.48 2.02
C VAL A 141 -18.51 -2.41 0.63
N PRO A 142 -17.92 -3.52 0.12
CA PRO A 142 -17.31 -3.54 -1.22
C PRO A 142 -18.27 -3.14 -2.35
N GLN A 143 -19.57 -3.34 -2.16
CA GLN A 143 -20.62 -3.00 -3.14
C GLN A 143 -20.88 -1.49 -3.26
N ALA A 144 -20.36 -0.69 -2.34
CA ALA A 144 -20.43 0.76 -2.44
C ALA A 144 -19.43 1.35 -3.46
N LEU A 145 -18.48 0.53 -3.95
CA LEU A 145 -17.42 0.96 -4.86
C LEU A 145 -17.44 0.17 -6.19
N GLU A 146 -16.98 0.81 -7.24
CA GLU A 146 -16.71 0.18 -8.55
C GLU A 146 -15.33 -0.49 -8.56
N LEU A 147 -15.16 -1.55 -7.77
CA LEU A 147 -13.88 -2.26 -7.62
C LEU A 147 -13.41 -2.92 -8.93
N GLU A 148 -14.32 -3.38 -9.78
CA GLU A 148 -13.98 -3.92 -11.10
C GLU A 148 -13.40 -2.84 -12.03
N LEU A 149 -13.93 -1.61 -11.95
CA LEU A 149 -13.36 -0.47 -12.69
C LEU A 149 -11.97 -0.12 -12.17
N MET A 150 -11.78 -0.12 -10.86
CA MET A 150 -10.47 0.07 -10.24
C MET A 150 -9.46 -0.98 -10.70
N HIS A 151 -9.83 -2.26 -10.67
CA HIS A 151 -9.03 -3.36 -11.17
C HIS A 151 -8.61 -3.13 -12.63
N LYS A 152 -9.57 -2.78 -13.49
CA LYS A 152 -9.32 -2.47 -14.90
C LYS A 152 -8.28 -1.34 -15.05
N HIS A 153 -8.45 -0.22 -14.35
CA HIS A 153 -7.53 0.92 -14.43
C HIS A 153 -6.11 0.55 -13.98
N ILE A 154 -5.96 -0.23 -12.91
CA ILE A 154 -4.65 -0.72 -12.46
C ILE A 154 -4.01 -1.59 -13.55
N LYS A 155 -4.76 -2.53 -14.15
CA LYS A 155 -4.25 -3.39 -15.23
C LYS A 155 -3.88 -2.59 -16.49
N GLU A 156 -4.62 -1.55 -16.83
CA GLU A 156 -4.29 -0.63 -17.92
C GLU A 156 -2.94 0.07 -17.67
N LEU A 157 -2.76 0.65 -16.48
CA LEU A 157 -1.51 1.30 -16.09
C LEU A 157 -0.32 0.32 -16.10
N LEU A 158 -0.50 -0.89 -15.57
CA LEU A 158 0.51 -1.96 -15.61
C LEU A 158 0.88 -2.38 -17.04
N SER A 159 -0.06 -2.30 -17.96
CA SER A 159 0.20 -2.59 -19.39
C SER A 159 0.83 -1.43 -20.16
N GLY A 160 1.14 -0.32 -19.50
CA GLY A 160 1.71 0.86 -20.13
C GLY A 160 0.69 1.81 -20.77
N LYS A 161 -0.60 1.65 -20.48
CA LYS A 161 -1.67 2.51 -21.00
C LYS A 161 -1.99 3.63 -20.03
N THR A 162 -2.21 4.82 -20.57
CA THR A 162 -2.78 5.94 -19.84
C THR A 162 -4.28 5.69 -19.63
N THR A 163 -4.80 6.04 -18.46
CA THR A 163 -6.22 5.90 -18.14
C THR A 163 -6.75 7.12 -17.37
N TYR A 164 -8.07 7.24 -17.28
CA TYR A 164 -8.74 8.33 -16.57
C TYR A 164 -9.33 7.81 -15.26
N LEU A 165 -8.76 8.25 -14.14
CA LEU A 165 -9.21 7.87 -12.81
C LEU A 165 -10.39 8.75 -12.39
N PRO A 166 -11.43 8.18 -11.78
CA PRO A 166 -12.52 8.95 -11.19
C PRO A 166 -12.03 9.81 -10.03
N LYS A 167 -12.86 10.73 -9.59
CA LYS A 167 -12.60 11.54 -8.40
C LYS A 167 -13.87 11.63 -7.57
N TYR A 168 -13.78 11.27 -6.30
CA TYR A 168 -14.89 11.29 -5.36
C TYR A 168 -14.68 12.35 -4.28
N ASP A 169 -15.75 13.04 -3.89
CA ASP A 169 -15.71 14.02 -2.83
C ASP A 169 -16.01 13.40 -1.46
N MET A 170 -14.98 13.32 -0.64
CA MET A 170 -15.06 12.82 0.74
C MET A 170 -15.53 13.87 1.75
N SER A 171 -15.93 15.09 1.31
CA SER A 171 -16.39 16.17 2.20
C SER A 171 -17.82 15.98 2.71
N GLY A 172 -18.48 14.88 2.34
CA GLY A 172 -19.86 14.59 2.77
C GLY A 172 -20.92 14.91 1.73
N THR A 173 -20.56 15.29 0.51
CA THR A 173 -21.53 15.48 -0.59
C THR A 173 -21.87 14.18 -1.30
N ALA A 174 -21.03 13.16 -1.18
CA ALA A 174 -21.09 11.89 -1.90
C ALA A 174 -21.12 12.05 -3.43
N ILE A 175 -20.53 13.13 -3.94
CA ILE A 175 -20.43 13.42 -5.37
C ILE A 175 -19.25 12.67 -5.96
N ARG A 176 -19.49 11.95 -7.03
CA ARG A 176 -18.45 11.49 -7.93
C ARG A 176 -18.34 12.48 -9.09
N HIS A 177 -17.24 13.21 -9.14
CA HIS A 177 -17.07 14.26 -10.13
C HIS A 177 -16.95 13.70 -11.56
N ASP A 178 -17.51 14.43 -12.52
CA ASP A 178 -17.35 14.11 -13.96
C ASP A 178 -15.95 14.44 -14.50
N ASN A 179 -15.13 15.18 -13.71
CA ASN A 179 -13.75 15.48 -14.07
C ASN A 179 -12.83 14.34 -13.62
N TYR A 180 -12.35 13.60 -14.57
CA TYR A 180 -11.40 12.50 -14.35
C TYR A 180 -9.97 13.03 -14.31
N THR A 181 -9.13 12.38 -13.48
CA THR A 181 -7.69 12.65 -13.45
C THR A 181 -6.98 11.76 -14.44
N LEU A 182 -6.20 12.35 -15.35
CA LEU A 182 -5.37 11.60 -16.29
C LEU A 182 -4.20 10.96 -15.53
N ALA A 183 -4.20 9.63 -15.47
CA ALA A 183 -3.12 8.84 -14.88
C ALA A 183 -2.25 8.24 -15.98
N LYS A 184 -0.93 8.40 -15.84
CA LYS A 184 0.06 7.85 -16.75
C LYS A 184 0.71 6.60 -16.14
N PRO A 185 1.16 5.65 -16.97
CA PRO A 185 1.99 4.53 -16.50
C PRO A 185 3.24 5.01 -15.78
N SER A 186 3.62 4.31 -14.73
CA SER A 186 4.80 4.63 -13.94
C SER A 186 5.57 3.36 -13.57
N LYS A 187 6.71 3.50 -12.87
CA LYS A 187 7.49 2.35 -12.39
C LYS A 187 6.78 1.59 -11.28
N VAL A 188 6.07 2.30 -10.41
CA VAL A 188 5.32 1.70 -9.30
C VAL A 188 3.91 2.25 -9.30
N ILE A 189 2.91 1.37 -9.24
CA ILE A 189 1.51 1.73 -9.10
C ILE A 189 1.11 1.38 -7.67
N ILE A 190 0.65 2.38 -6.91
CA ILE A 190 0.26 2.22 -5.50
C ILE A 190 -1.23 2.49 -5.36
N SER A 191 -1.93 1.56 -4.70
CA SER A 191 -3.31 1.77 -4.29
C SER A 191 -3.48 1.51 -2.80
N GLU A 192 -4.34 2.30 -2.15
CA GLU A 192 -4.69 2.11 -0.76
C GLU A 192 -6.18 2.31 -0.51
N GLY A 193 -6.73 1.59 0.47
CA GLY A 193 -8.10 1.73 0.92
C GLY A 193 -8.62 0.49 1.64
N LEU A 194 -9.86 0.57 2.12
CA LEU A 194 -10.49 -0.50 2.90
C LEU A 194 -10.55 -1.82 2.12
N PHE A 195 -10.91 -1.75 0.84
CA PHE A 195 -11.25 -2.92 0.01
C PHE A 195 -10.19 -3.28 -1.02
N THR A 196 -9.00 -2.68 -0.94
CA THR A 196 -7.89 -2.89 -1.90
C THR A 196 -7.47 -4.35 -2.02
N LEU A 197 -7.56 -5.14 -0.96
CA LEU A 197 -7.17 -6.57 -0.98
C LEU A 197 -8.35 -7.54 -1.04
N THR A 198 -9.54 -7.08 -1.40
CA THR A 198 -10.69 -7.96 -1.68
C THR A 198 -10.45 -8.79 -2.95
N ASP A 199 -11.22 -9.88 -3.09
CA ASP A 199 -11.08 -10.82 -4.21
C ASP A 199 -11.26 -10.17 -5.58
N LYS A 200 -11.98 -9.04 -5.65
CA LYS A 200 -12.24 -8.30 -6.89
C LYS A 200 -11.03 -7.53 -7.43
N VAL A 201 -10.06 -7.20 -6.58
CA VAL A 201 -8.96 -6.28 -6.93
C VAL A 201 -7.58 -6.86 -6.65
N ARG A 202 -7.43 -7.71 -5.63
CA ARG A 202 -6.12 -8.11 -5.09
C ARG A 202 -5.17 -8.78 -6.09
N ASP A 203 -5.68 -9.42 -7.13
CA ASP A 203 -4.87 -10.06 -8.17
C ASP A 203 -4.21 -9.05 -9.13
N ALA A 204 -4.60 -7.77 -9.03
CA ALA A 204 -3.90 -6.68 -9.71
C ALA A 204 -2.59 -6.28 -9.02
N PHE A 205 -2.33 -6.76 -7.80
CA PHE A 205 -1.17 -6.33 -7.01
C PHE A 205 -0.09 -7.41 -6.92
N ASP A 206 1.14 -7.00 -7.22
CA ASP A 206 2.34 -7.80 -7.00
C ASP A 206 2.66 -7.91 -5.51
N PHE A 207 2.51 -6.81 -4.78
CA PHE A 207 2.72 -6.74 -3.34
C PHE A 207 1.43 -6.36 -2.63
N LYS A 208 1.04 -7.16 -1.64
CA LYS A 208 -0.15 -6.99 -0.83
C LYS A 208 0.25 -6.71 0.60
N ILE A 209 -0.07 -5.52 1.07
CA ILE A 209 0.26 -5.07 2.43
C ILE A 209 -1.05 -4.88 3.20
N TYR A 210 -1.13 -5.48 4.37
CA TYR A 210 -2.20 -5.22 5.32
C TYR A 210 -1.67 -4.43 6.52
N VAL A 211 -2.40 -3.40 6.92
CA VAL A 211 -2.05 -2.59 8.11
C VAL A 211 -2.97 -3.00 9.24
N ASP A 212 -2.41 -3.74 10.18
CA ASP A 212 -3.04 -4.22 11.39
C ASP A 212 -2.93 -3.18 12.52
N ILE A 213 -3.93 -3.13 13.40
CA ILE A 213 -3.97 -2.17 14.51
C ILE A 213 -4.69 -2.76 15.71
N ALA A 214 -4.17 -2.50 16.91
CA ALA A 214 -4.84 -2.84 18.16
C ALA A 214 -6.16 -2.05 18.30
N GLU A 215 -7.20 -2.72 18.79
CA GLU A 215 -8.57 -2.19 18.84
C GLU A 215 -8.69 -0.90 19.66
N ASP A 216 -7.98 -0.81 20.79
CA ASP A 216 -7.95 0.37 21.66
C ASP A 216 -7.37 1.60 20.94
N ILE A 217 -6.24 1.43 20.26
CA ILE A 217 -5.59 2.50 19.48
C ILE A 217 -6.46 2.92 18.29
N LYS A 218 -7.06 1.94 17.61
CA LYS A 218 -7.99 2.19 16.51
C LYS A 218 -9.17 3.03 16.96
N LYS A 219 -9.77 2.64 18.09
CA LYS A 219 -10.93 3.33 18.69
C LYS A 219 -10.56 4.77 19.04
N GLU A 220 -9.44 4.99 19.73
CA GLU A 220 -8.96 6.33 20.09
C GLU A 220 -8.79 7.20 18.83
N ARG A 221 -8.07 6.73 17.82
CA ARG A 221 -7.82 7.47 16.58
C ARG A 221 -9.12 7.75 15.80
N PHE A 222 -10.05 6.81 15.81
CA PHE A 222 -11.33 7.01 15.17
C PHE A 222 -12.10 8.16 15.81
N PHE A 223 -12.21 8.19 17.16
CA PHE A 223 -12.97 9.22 17.84
C PHE A 223 -12.32 10.60 17.79
N ILE A 224 -10.99 10.68 17.79
CA ILE A 224 -10.27 11.94 17.51
C ILE A 224 -10.71 12.48 16.14
N ARG A 225 -10.64 11.67 15.10
CA ARG A 225 -11.04 12.05 13.74
C ARG A 225 -12.53 12.33 13.61
N ALA A 226 -13.37 11.58 14.29
CA ALA A 226 -14.81 11.79 14.32
C ALA A 226 -15.16 13.16 14.89
N ASN A 227 -14.47 13.57 15.97
CA ASN A 227 -14.61 14.92 16.55
C ASN A 227 -14.14 16.01 15.57
N GLU A 228 -13.00 15.84 14.94
CA GLU A 228 -12.50 16.78 13.92
C GLU A 228 -13.48 16.95 12.73
N ARG A 229 -14.20 15.89 12.39
CA ARG A 229 -15.22 15.87 11.32
C ARG A 229 -16.61 16.29 11.78
N GLY A 230 -16.79 16.60 13.04
CA GLY A 230 -18.07 17.04 13.60
C GLY A 230 -19.16 15.97 13.59
N LEU A 231 -18.79 14.66 13.74
CA LEU A 231 -19.76 13.56 13.70
C LEU A 231 -20.67 13.50 14.95
N GLY A 232 -20.30 14.15 16.06
CA GLY A 232 -21.10 14.24 17.27
C GLY A 232 -21.62 12.86 17.76
N ASP A 233 -22.89 12.82 18.14
CA ASP A 233 -23.55 11.59 18.67
C ASP A 233 -23.60 10.44 17.66
N SER A 234 -23.39 10.68 16.38
CA SER A 234 -23.36 9.64 15.35
C SER A 234 -22.07 8.81 15.36
N ALA A 235 -21.01 9.31 16.00
CA ALA A 235 -19.69 8.68 15.96
C ALA A 235 -19.67 7.24 16.49
N GLU A 236 -20.37 6.97 17.60
CA GLU A 236 -20.44 5.62 18.20
C GLU A 236 -21.14 4.62 17.26
N HIS A 237 -22.27 5.04 16.66
CA HIS A 237 -22.99 4.21 15.71
C HIS A 237 -22.14 3.91 14.46
N ILE A 238 -21.48 4.93 13.91
CA ILE A 238 -20.61 4.78 12.72
C ILE A 238 -19.43 3.85 13.05
N TYR A 239 -18.81 4.00 14.23
CA TYR A 239 -17.71 3.13 14.66
C TYR A 239 -18.15 1.66 14.76
N LYS A 240 -19.29 1.42 15.39
CA LYS A 240 -19.85 0.07 15.53
C LYS A 240 -20.13 -0.56 14.17
N ASN A 241 -20.80 0.16 13.27
CA ASN A 241 -21.07 -0.32 11.91
C ASN A 241 -19.76 -0.61 11.14
N ALA A 242 -18.78 0.30 11.17
CA ALA A 242 -17.49 0.11 10.53
C ALA A 242 -16.77 -1.14 11.05
N ASN A 243 -16.83 -1.44 12.36
CA ASN A 243 -16.26 -2.65 12.94
C ASN A 243 -16.96 -3.93 12.48
N GLU A 244 -18.29 -3.94 12.48
CA GLU A 244 -19.08 -5.09 12.01
C GLU A 244 -18.76 -5.41 10.53
N LYS A 245 -18.59 -4.37 9.69
CA LYS A 245 -18.21 -4.55 8.29
C LYS A 245 -16.75 -4.96 8.12
N ALA A 246 -15.86 -4.44 8.96
CA ALA A 246 -14.47 -4.83 8.94
C ALA A 246 -14.27 -6.32 9.23
N GLU A 247 -15.03 -6.91 10.17
CA GLU A 247 -15.03 -8.36 10.43
C GLU A 247 -15.33 -9.19 9.18
N VAL A 248 -16.27 -8.73 8.38
CA VAL A 248 -16.74 -9.49 7.21
C VAL A 248 -15.85 -9.26 5.98
N TYR A 249 -15.45 -8.03 5.73
CA TYR A 249 -14.88 -7.65 4.44
C TYR A 249 -13.39 -7.27 4.47
N ILE A 250 -12.87 -6.80 5.63
CA ILE A 250 -11.53 -6.21 5.69
C ILE A 250 -10.55 -7.13 6.43
N ARG A 251 -10.87 -7.58 7.64
CA ARG A 251 -9.98 -8.43 8.44
C ARG A 251 -9.61 -9.76 7.76
N PRO A 252 -10.50 -10.43 7.03
CA PRO A 252 -10.12 -11.64 6.29
C PRO A 252 -9.05 -11.40 5.21
N CYS A 253 -8.86 -10.14 4.76
CA CYS A 253 -7.83 -9.79 3.78
C CYS A 253 -6.41 -9.86 4.38
N GLN A 254 -6.25 -9.80 5.70
CA GLN A 254 -4.97 -9.96 6.37
C GLN A 254 -4.29 -11.29 6.02
N ALA A 255 -5.05 -12.38 6.00
CA ALA A 255 -4.53 -13.70 5.64
C ALA A 255 -4.07 -13.82 4.18
N LYS A 256 -4.44 -12.85 3.34
CA LYS A 256 -4.10 -12.80 1.92
C LYS A 256 -2.96 -11.82 1.61
N ALA A 257 -2.47 -11.12 2.64
CA ALA A 257 -1.38 -10.17 2.50
C ALA A 257 -0.02 -10.87 2.39
N ASP A 258 0.89 -10.28 1.62
CA ASP A 258 2.28 -10.68 1.56
C ASP A 258 3.07 -10.15 2.77
N ILE A 259 2.66 -8.98 3.29
CA ILE A 259 3.25 -8.32 4.46
C ILE A 259 2.12 -7.76 5.33
N VAL A 260 2.20 -7.99 6.64
CA VAL A 260 1.34 -7.36 7.64
C VAL A 260 2.18 -6.40 8.47
N LEU A 261 1.79 -5.13 8.45
CA LEU A 261 2.47 -4.04 9.18
C LEU A 261 1.62 -3.60 10.38
N SER A 262 2.30 -3.21 11.46
CA SER A 262 1.65 -2.64 12.64
C SER A 262 1.32 -1.16 12.44
N GLY A 263 0.05 -0.81 12.37
CA GLY A 263 -0.41 0.57 12.32
C GLY A 263 -0.15 1.37 13.61
N SER A 264 0.25 0.70 14.68
CA SER A 264 0.58 1.31 15.98
C SER A 264 2.05 1.71 16.09
N ALA A 265 2.90 1.27 15.17
CA ALA A 265 4.33 1.52 15.25
C ALA A 265 4.69 2.99 14.97
N ASP A 266 5.86 3.39 15.48
CA ASP A 266 6.40 4.72 15.27
C ASP A 266 6.71 4.96 13.79
N ARG A 267 6.30 6.12 13.29
CA ARG A 267 6.52 6.56 11.90
C ARG A 267 8.00 6.57 11.49
N ILE A 268 8.89 6.92 12.40
CA ILE A 268 10.33 6.93 12.14
C ILE A 268 10.84 5.52 11.86
N LYS A 269 10.31 4.50 12.57
CA LYS A 269 10.66 3.11 12.33
C LYS A 269 10.28 2.65 10.93
N TYR A 270 9.11 3.06 10.41
CA TYR A 270 8.71 2.77 9.04
C TYR A 270 9.71 3.32 8.03
N LYS A 271 10.05 4.62 8.15
CA LYS A 271 11.00 5.26 7.25
C LYS A 271 12.36 4.57 7.28
N ASN A 272 12.85 4.22 8.46
CA ASN A 272 14.10 3.50 8.61
C ASN A 272 14.08 2.10 7.97
N PHE A 273 12.96 1.38 8.10
CA PHE A 273 12.79 0.07 7.47
C PHE A 273 12.76 0.18 5.95
N LEU A 274 11.99 1.11 5.41
CA LEU A 274 11.92 1.36 3.97
C LEU A 274 13.28 1.78 3.41
N ASN A 275 13.99 2.67 4.10
CA ASN A 275 15.33 3.09 3.70
C ASN A 275 16.34 1.94 3.68
N LYS A 276 16.25 0.98 4.62
CA LYS A 276 17.09 -0.23 4.58
C LYS A 276 16.84 -1.06 3.33
N ILE A 277 15.55 -1.23 2.94
CA ILE A 277 15.20 -1.99 1.72
C ILE A 277 15.67 -1.25 0.47
N ILE A 278 15.44 0.06 0.40
CA ILE A 278 15.85 0.88 -0.76
C ILE A 278 17.37 1.03 -0.82
N GLY A 279 18.05 1.10 0.33
CA GLY A 279 19.52 1.14 0.41
C GLY A 279 20.21 -0.04 -0.29
N ILE A 280 19.54 -1.19 -0.40
CA ILE A 280 20.03 -2.33 -1.19
C ILE A 280 20.24 -1.91 -2.66
N ILE A 281 19.37 -1.09 -3.20
CA ILE A 281 19.45 -0.63 -4.57
C ILE A 281 20.71 0.24 -4.74
N GLN A 282 20.99 1.11 -3.77
CA GLN A 282 22.19 1.95 -3.77
C GLN A 282 23.46 1.11 -3.74
N GLU A 283 23.51 0.07 -2.88
CA GLU A 283 24.69 -0.83 -2.80
C GLU A 283 24.88 -1.71 -4.05
N LEU A 284 23.80 -2.05 -4.75
CA LEU A 284 23.85 -2.92 -5.93
C LEU A 284 24.14 -2.17 -7.24
N TYR A 285 23.78 -0.89 -7.32
CA TYR A 285 23.82 -0.13 -8.57
C TYR A 285 24.76 1.09 -8.54
N LEU A 286 25.41 1.35 -7.40
CA LEU A 286 26.51 2.32 -7.24
C LEU A 286 27.84 1.62 -6.96
#